data_d21fe565bd68e83fa1cab34aab14e1c4
#
_entry.id   d21fe565bd68e83fa1cab34aab14e1c4
#
_cell.length_a   1.000
_cell.length_b   1.000
_cell.length_c   1.000
_cell.angle_alpha   90.00
_cell.angle_beta   90.00
_cell.angle_gamma   90.00
#
_symmetry.space_group_name_H-M   'P 1'
#
loop_
_entity.id
_entity.type
_entity.pdbx_description
1 polymer ?
#
loop_
_entity_poly.entity_id
_entity_poly.type
_entity_poly.pdbx_seq_one_letter_code
_entity_poly.pdbx_strand_id
1 'polypeptide(L)'
;IYASEENYFSDLDNIKNKRSMILTRNSSVAAHRYPVLYSGKTIVGWDTLKTLPYYNGCATNIGLTFLAHDVGGYYKGTEDNELYTRYVQLATFSPILKFGSEDGKYYKREPWKWGIKTYSIVKKYLNLRHRLIPYIYSECYKYSRYGMPLIIPLYYNVPTMYDDLNFRNEYFFGNELFVCPITTKKEYLINRVIHKFYLPEGIWYDFVNGKKFIGGRKHLSFFNDEDYPVFAKAGSIVTLSNDNELNSTKPPKNLEIQIFPGRTNTYKMYEDDGVTEAYKSGNYLLTAIDYNYLPNNYTVIIRPLEGKTNIVPEVRNYKIVFRNTKEANDVIAYFNDNKIEVKKYVKGTDFIVEIENVSTIGQLTLNCKGKNIEIDAARIINDDIESIISDLQIKTSLKEEIDAVFFSNLPIKKKRIEVRKLANKGLEKNFVKLFLKLLEYIDQIYR
;
A
#
# COMPACT_ATOMS: atom_id res chain seq x y z
N ILE A 1 5.39 32.51 -6.84
CA ILE A 1 4.17 32.62 -6.01
C ILE A 1 3.25 33.66 -6.64
N TYR A 2 3.69 34.92 -6.80
CA TYR A 2 2.90 35.99 -7.39
C TYR A 2 2.30 35.62 -8.76
N ALA A 3 3.13 35.12 -9.67
CA ALA A 3 2.66 34.72 -11.01
C ALA A 3 1.62 33.58 -10.95
N SER A 4 1.75 32.67 -10.00
CA SER A 4 0.77 31.57 -9.83
C SER A 4 -0.54 32.04 -9.25
N GLU A 5 -0.50 32.96 -8.28
CA GLU A 5 -1.71 33.46 -7.60
C GLU A 5 -2.48 34.44 -8.48
N GLU A 6 -1.82 35.46 -9.03
CA GLU A 6 -2.45 36.51 -9.78
C GLU A 6 -2.88 36.09 -11.20
N ASN A 7 -2.06 35.28 -11.88
CA ASN A 7 -2.30 35.01 -13.29
C ASN A 7 -3.00 33.66 -13.55
N TYR A 8 -3.10 32.77 -12.56
CA TYR A 8 -3.65 31.44 -12.79
C TYR A 8 -4.74 31.05 -11.79
N PHE A 9 -4.49 31.19 -10.49
CA PHE A 9 -5.45 30.72 -9.50
C PHE A 9 -6.69 31.58 -9.42
N SER A 10 -6.50 32.89 -9.21
CA SER A 10 -7.62 33.81 -9.05
C SER A 10 -8.52 33.89 -10.28
N ASP A 11 -7.89 33.90 -11.48
CA ASP A 11 -8.65 33.97 -12.73
C ASP A 11 -9.38 32.66 -13.04
N LEU A 12 -8.75 31.51 -12.83
CA LEU A 12 -9.37 30.23 -13.12
C LEU A 12 -10.51 29.90 -12.15
N ASP A 13 -10.37 30.20 -10.87
CA ASP A 13 -11.41 29.96 -9.88
C ASP A 13 -12.63 30.85 -10.15
N ASN A 14 -12.41 32.11 -10.44
CA ASN A 14 -13.48 33.07 -10.74
C ASN A 14 -14.25 32.73 -12.04
N ILE A 15 -13.54 32.26 -13.07
CA ILE A 15 -14.13 32.01 -14.40
C ILE A 15 -14.92 30.71 -14.43
N LYS A 16 -14.46 29.65 -13.74
CA LYS A 16 -14.95 28.29 -13.95
C LYS A 16 -15.75 27.71 -12.81
N ASN A 17 -15.81 28.37 -11.64
CA ASN A 17 -16.38 27.82 -10.42
C ASN A 17 -15.91 26.37 -10.14
N LYS A 18 -14.64 26.07 -10.47
CA LYS A 18 -13.99 24.78 -10.34
C LYS A 18 -12.68 24.94 -9.60
N ARG A 19 -12.26 23.89 -8.93
CA ARG A 19 -10.94 23.85 -8.28
C ARG A 19 -9.86 23.99 -9.33
N SER A 20 -9.01 24.98 -9.15
CA SER A 20 -7.84 25.17 -9.99
C SER A 20 -6.74 24.21 -9.58
N MET A 21 -5.96 23.75 -10.56
CA MET A 21 -4.81 22.91 -10.33
C MET A 21 -3.59 23.50 -11.06
N ILE A 22 -2.52 23.69 -10.31
CA ILE A 22 -1.22 24.09 -10.85
C ILE A 22 -0.20 23.00 -10.51
N LEU A 23 0.53 22.56 -11.50
CA LEU A 23 1.73 21.75 -11.36
C LEU A 23 2.94 22.67 -11.60
N THR A 24 3.70 22.97 -10.55
CA THR A 24 4.88 23.84 -10.68
C THR A 24 6.15 23.11 -10.25
N ARG A 25 7.26 23.42 -10.96
CA ARG A 25 8.58 22.92 -10.61
C ARG A 25 9.31 23.82 -9.60
N ASN A 26 9.05 25.11 -9.68
CA ASN A 26 9.70 26.09 -8.83
C ASN A 26 8.94 26.22 -7.52
N SER A 27 9.60 25.87 -6.44
CA SER A 27 9.06 26.01 -5.09
C SER A 27 9.92 26.96 -4.27
N SER A 28 9.25 27.74 -3.44
CA SER A 28 9.88 28.59 -2.44
C SER A 28 9.08 28.53 -1.15
N VAL A 29 9.43 29.34 -0.17
CA VAL A 29 8.62 29.50 1.05
C VAL A 29 7.17 29.82 0.66
N ALA A 30 6.21 29.16 1.30
CA ALA A 30 4.77 29.23 1.04
C ALA A 30 4.26 28.52 -0.24
N ALA A 31 5.10 27.79 -0.97
CA ALA A 31 4.65 26.99 -2.12
C ALA A 31 3.63 25.89 -1.76
N HIS A 32 3.52 25.50 -0.48
CA HIS A 32 2.51 24.60 0.04
C HIS A 32 1.07 25.09 -0.13
N ARG A 33 0.86 26.36 -0.45
CA ARG A 33 -0.46 26.92 -0.78
C ARG A 33 -1.00 26.43 -2.12
N TYR A 34 -0.14 25.89 -2.99
CA TYR A 34 -0.51 25.45 -4.33
C TYR A 34 -0.57 23.93 -4.41
N PRO A 35 -1.52 23.37 -5.21
CA PRO A 35 -1.88 21.96 -5.08
C PRO A 35 -0.75 20.98 -5.33
N VAL A 36 0.03 21.15 -6.40
CA VAL A 36 0.98 20.11 -6.82
C VAL A 36 2.35 20.71 -7.17
N LEU A 37 3.38 20.16 -6.56
CA LEU A 37 4.77 20.44 -6.88
C LEU A 37 5.38 19.29 -7.68
N TYR A 38 6.28 19.61 -8.56
CA TYR A 38 7.01 18.67 -9.38
C TYR A 38 8.49 18.67 -8.99
N SER A 39 9.04 17.50 -8.68
CA SER A 39 10.44 17.33 -8.24
C SER A 39 11.47 17.65 -9.34
N GLY A 40 11.03 17.75 -10.59
CA GLY A 40 11.89 18.00 -11.74
C GLY A 40 12.22 16.74 -12.52
N LYS A 41 12.81 16.94 -13.70
CA LYS A 41 13.22 15.88 -14.62
C LYS A 41 14.38 15.09 -14.03
N THR A 42 14.26 13.76 -13.99
CA THR A 42 15.24 12.87 -13.38
C THR A 42 15.79 11.84 -14.38
N ILE A 43 16.96 11.31 -14.10
CA ILE A 43 17.56 10.25 -14.92
C ILE A 43 16.84 8.93 -14.64
N VAL A 44 16.60 8.14 -15.70
CA VAL A 44 16.08 6.77 -15.57
C VAL A 44 17.11 5.89 -14.87
N GLY A 45 16.86 5.48 -13.64
CA GLY A 45 17.83 4.67 -12.90
C GLY A 45 17.41 4.36 -11.46
N TRP A 46 18.08 3.35 -10.92
CA TRP A 46 17.88 2.88 -9.55
C TRP A 46 18.28 3.91 -8.49
N ASP A 47 19.32 4.72 -8.74
CA ASP A 47 19.75 5.79 -7.83
C ASP A 47 18.69 6.87 -7.70
N THR A 48 18.03 7.20 -8.81
CA THR A 48 16.87 8.10 -8.77
C THR A 48 15.74 7.49 -7.95
N LEU A 49 15.34 6.25 -8.25
CA LEU A 49 14.27 5.57 -7.50
C LEU A 49 14.56 5.54 -6.00
N LYS A 50 15.81 5.28 -5.61
CA LYS A 50 16.26 5.26 -4.21
C LYS A 50 16.07 6.61 -3.51
N THR A 51 16.15 7.70 -4.25
CA THR A 51 16.06 9.06 -3.70
C THR A 51 14.63 9.53 -3.51
N LEU A 52 13.64 9.01 -4.28
CA LEU A 52 12.27 9.51 -4.29
C LEU A 52 11.55 9.43 -2.92
N PRO A 53 11.63 8.34 -2.14
CA PRO A 53 11.01 8.30 -0.82
C PRO A 53 11.59 9.34 0.13
N TYR A 54 12.91 9.58 0.05
CA TYR A 54 13.56 10.64 0.82
C TYR A 54 13.05 12.04 0.43
N TYR A 55 12.88 12.30 -0.88
CA TYR A 55 12.29 13.56 -1.35
C TYR A 55 10.87 13.78 -0.82
N ASN A 56 10.04 12.74 -0.82
CA ASN A 56 8.68 12.82 -0.26
C ASN A 56 8.72 13.17 1.24
N GLY A 57 9.61 12.56 2.01
CA GLY A 57 9.80 12.87 3.42
C GLY A 57 10.28 14.31 3.64
N CYS A 58 11.28 14.77 2.90
CA CYS A 58 11.78 16.15 2.97
C CYS A 58 10.70 17.18 2.58
N ALA A 59 9.90 16.89 1.54
CA ALA A 59 8.79 17.72 1.14
C ALA A 59 7.74 17.85 2.25
N THR A 60 7.41 16.74 2.89
CA THR A 60 6.50 16.73 4.04
C THR A 60 7.01 17.60 5.18
N ASN A 61 8.30 17.55 5.51
CA ASN A 61 8.91 18.35 6.59
C ASN A 61 8.71 19.86 6.45
N ILE A 62 8.48 20.32 5.22
CA ILE A 62 8.26 21.75 4.91
C ILE A 62 6.84 22.04 4.41
N GLY A 63 5.90 21.11 4.62
CA GLY A 63 4.48 21.27 4.27
C GLY A 63 4.16 21.08 2.77
N LEU A 64 5.06 20.51 1.96
CA LEU A 64 4.87 20.27 0.54
C LEU A 64 4.38 18.82 0.27
N THR A 65 3.20 18.50 0.76
CA THR A 65 2.67 17.14 0.79
C THR A 65 2.41 16.54 -0.62
N PHE A 66 1.99 17.36 -1.58
CA PHE A 66 1.60 16.88 -2.92
C PHE A 66 2.75 17.00 -3.92
N LEU A 67 3.78 16.18 -3.74
CA LEU A 67 4.94 16.14 -4.62
C LEU A 67 4.75 15.09 -5.72
N ALA A 68 4.93 15.50 -6.98
CA ALA A 68 4.88 14.65 -8.16
C ALA A 68 6.29 14.29 -8.63
N HIS A 69 6.48 13.03 -9.02
CA HIS A 69 7.69 12.54 -9.69
C HIS A 69 7.33 11.94 -11.05
N ASP A 70 8.28 11.95 -12.00
CA ASP A 70 8.12 11.21 -13.25
C ASP A 70 8.33 9.70 -12.99
N VAL A 71 7.26 8.93 -13.08
CA VAL A 71 7.28 7.48 -12.89
C VAL A 71 8.09 6.83 -14.02
N GLY A 72 9.14 6.09 -13.65
CA GLY A 72 10.10 5.51 -14.57
C GLY A 72 11.32 6.41 -14.86
N GLY A 73 11.36 7.63 -14.32
CA GLY A 73 12.36 8.66 -14.65
C GLY A 73 12.02 9.40 -15.94
N TYR A 74 12.71 10.50 -16.24
CA TYR A 74 12.36 11.38 -17.36
C TYR A 74 13.24 11.15 -18.60
N TYR A 75 14.55 11.09 -18.46
CA TYR A 75 15.50 11.09 -19.56
C TYR A 75 16.78 10.28 -19.25
N LYS A 76 17.58 9.99 -20.29
CA LYS A 76 18.84 9.22 -20.18
C LYS A 76 18.65 7.87 -19.47
N GLY A 77 19.76 7.29 -18.99
CA GLY A 77 19.76 6.05 -18.23
C GLY A 77 19.44 4.81 -19.06
N THR A 78 18.96 3.76 -18.39
CA THR A 78 18.67 2.46 -19.02
C THR A 78 17.26 2.02 -18.64
N GLU A 79 16.43 1.75 -19.64
CA GLU A 79 15.08 1.18 -19.45
C GLU A 79 15.21 -0.27 -18.95
N ASP A 80 14.51 -0.58 -17.87
CA ASP A 80 14.57 -1.86 -17.17
C ASP A 80 13.17 -2.25 -16.68
N ASN A 81 12.74 -3.48 -16.93
CA ASN A 81 11.42 -3.99 -16.57
C ASN A 81 11.18 -3.95 -15.06
N GLU A 82 12.17 -4.36 -14.27
CA GLU A 82 12.09 -4.36 -12.82
C GLU A 82 12.04 -2.94 -12.28
N LEU A 83 12.94 -2.07 -12.77
CA LEU A 83 12.99 -0.67 -12.39
C LEU A 83 11.65 0.03 -12.63
N TYR A 84 11.07 -0.13 -13.83
CA TYR A 84 9.76 0.44 -14.16
C TYR A 84 8.66 -0.09 -13.24
N THR A 85 8.65 -1.39 -12.98
CA THR A 85 7.70 -2.01 -12.04
C THR A 85 7.80 -1.38 -10.64
N ARG A 86 9.02 -1.23 -10.10
CA ARG A 86 9.25 -0.65 -8.76
C ARG A 86 8.87 0.84 -8.70
N TYR A 87 9.09 1.59 -9.79
CA TYR A 87 8.61 2.96 -9.88
C TYR A 87 7.08 3.05 -9.78
N VAL A 88 6.35 2.20 -10.51
CA VAL A 88 4.88 2.19 -10.47
C VAL A 88 4.37 1.76 -9.10
N GLN A 89 5.00 0.77 -8.48
CA GLN A 89 4.67 0.32 -7.13
C GLN A 89 4.85 1.43 -6.09
N LEU A 90 5.98 2.14 -6.12
CA LEU A 90 6.22 3.31 -5.27
C LEU A 90 5.19 4.41 -5.53
N ALA A 91 4.91 4.72 -6.80
CA ALA A 91 3.98 5.77 -7.18
C ALA A 91 2.53 5.47 -6.78
N THR A 92 2.15 4.19 -6.70
CA THR A 92 0.84 3.75 -6.20
C THR A 92 0.60 4.24 -4.77
N PHE A 93 1.65 4.29 -3.96
CA PHE A 93 1.63 4.75 -2.57
C PHE A 93 2.40 6.07 -2.39
N SER A 94 2.37 6.93 -3.41
CA SER A 94 2.91 8.30 -3.39
C SER A 94 1.77 9.32 -3.51
N PRO A 95 2.00 10.58 -3.16
CA PRO A 95 0.93 11.59 -3.22
C PRO A 95 0.37 11.75 -4.63
N ILE A 96 1.23 11.89 -5.62
CA ILE A 96 0.85 12.06 -7.03
C ILE A 96 1.52 10.98 -7.87
N LEU A 97 0.73 10.29 -8.69
CA LEU A 97 1.20 9.36 -9.70
C LEU A 97 1.17 10.07 -11.07
N LYS A 98 2.34 10.34 -11.64
CA LYS A 98 2.49 11.06 -12.90
C LYS A 98 3.50 10.36 -13.79
N PHE A 99 3.10 10.05 -15.02
CA PHE A 99 4.04 9.62 -16.06
C PHE A 99 4.56 10.84 -16.84
N GLY A 100 5.82 10.78 -17.21
CA GLY A 100 6.44 11.77 -18.06
C GLY A 100 7.78 11.29 -18.57
N SER A 101 8.14 11.66 -19.79
CA SER A 101 9.44 11.35 -20.39
C SER A 101 9.84 12.45 -21.36
N GLU A 102 11.12 12.49 -21.68
CA GLU A 102 11.64 13.23 -22.84
C GLU A 102 11.07 12.61 -24.12
N ASP A 103 10.98 13.41 -25.17
CA ASP A 103 10.60 12.92 -26.49
C ASP A 103 11.63 11.91 -27.01
N GLY A 104 11.17 10.75 -27.43
CA GLY A 104 12.06 9.72 -27.92
C GLY A 104 11.41 8.38 -28.08
N LYS A 105 11.73 7.71 -29.19
CA LYS A 105 11.17 6.41 -29.58
C LYS A 105 11.35 5.31 -28.52
N TYR A 106 12.38 5.41 -27.69
CA TYR A 106 12.81 4.33 -26.80
C TYR A 106 12.43 4.56 -25.34
N TYR A 107 11.87 5.73 -24.97
CA TYR A 107 11.32 5.93 -23.64
C TYR A 107 9.95 5.27 -23.52
N LYS A 108 9.83 4.29 -22.64
CA LYS A 108 8.61 3.50 -22.46
C LYS A 108 7.92 3.89 -21.15
N ARG A 109 6.85 4.64 -21.24
CA ARG A 109 6.01 5.00 -20.06
C ARG A 109 4.65 4.33 -20.10
N GLU A 110 4.20 3.96 -21.29
CA GLU A 110 2.92 3.29 -21.47
C GLU A 110 3.05 1.81 -21.08
N PRO A 111 2.18 1.30 -20.19
CA PRO A 111 2.28 -0.06 -19.67
C PRO A 111 2.32 -1.15 -20.75
N TRP A 112 1.57 -0.94 -21.84
CA TRP A 112 1.48 -1.90 -22.95
C TRP A 112 2.71 -1.98 -23.86
N LYS A 113 3.67 -1.09 -23.71
CA LYS A 113 4.98 -1.17 -24.41
C LYS A 113 5.97 -2.14 -23.73
N TRP A 114 5.61 -2.69 -22.58
CA TRP A 114 6.43 -3.63 -21.82
C TRP A 114 5.97 -5.07 -22.03
N GLY A 115 6.83 -6.05 -21.71
CA GLY A 115 6.48 -7.47 -21.78
C GLY A 115 5.28 -7.84 -20.89
N ILE A 116 4.60 -8.93 -21.23
CA ILE A 116 3.33 -9.38 -20.61
C ILE A 116 3.39 -9.38 -19.08
N LYS A 117 4.47 -9.89 -18.50
CA LYS A 117 4.64 -9.95 -17.03
C LYS A 117 4.64 -8.54 -16.42
N THR A 118 5.49 -7.65 -16.93
CA THR A 118 5.57 -6.25 -16.46
C THR A 118 4.24 -5.54 -16.64
N TYR A 119 3.62 -5.69 -17.81
CA TYR A 119 2.29 -5.12 -18.09
C TYR A 119 1.23 -5.58 -17.07
N SER A 120 1.16 -6.88 -16.78
CA SER A 120 0.20 -7.44 -15.83
C SER A 120 0.38 -6.85 -14.44
N ILE A 121 1.63 -6.78 -13.95
CA ILE A 121 1.93 -6.23 -12.63
C ILE A 121 1.60 -4.74 -12.56
N VAL A 122 2.06 -3.99 -13.54
CA VAL A 122 1.82 -2.53 -13.60
C VAL A 122 0.33 -2.23 -13.66
N LYS A 123 -0.44 -2.96 -14.48
CA LYS A 123 -1.90 -2.84 -14.55
C LYS A 123 -2.56 -3.08 -13.18
N LYS A 124 -2.12 -4.12 -12.45
CA LYS A 124 -2.60 -4.42 -11.07
C LYS A 124 -2.41 -3.22 -10.14
N TYR A 125 -1.22 -2.60 -10.14
CA TYR A 125 -0.92 -1.48 -9.27
C TYR A 125 -1.60 -0.16 -9.69
N LEU A 126 -1.74 0.11 -10.99
CA LEU A 126 -2.50 1.24 -11.48
C LEU A 126 -3.99 1.11 -11.11
N ASN A 127 -4.57 -0.07 -11.28
CA ASN A 127 -5.95 -0.33 -10.85
C ASN A 127 -6.09 -0.17 -9.32
N LEU A 128 -5.12 -0.67 -8.54
CA LEU A 128 -5.12 -0.47 -7.09
C LEU A 128 -5.06 1.02 -6.73
N ARG A 129 -4.24 1.82 -7.42
CA ARG A 129 -4.16 3.27 -7.20
C ARG A 129 -5.52 3.94 -7.40
N HIS A 130 -6.24 3.61 -8.47
CA HIS A 130 -7.57 4.15 -8.72
C HIS A 130 -8.58 3.67 -7.67
N ARG A 131 -8.54 2.42 -7.29
CA ARG A 131 -9.40 1.88 -6.24
C ARG A 131 -9.16 2.54 -4.89
N LEU A 132 -7.94 2.95 -4.57
CA LEU A 132 -7.57 3.64 -3.34
C LEU A 132 -8.01 5.11 -3.30
N ILE A 133 -8.61 5.68 -4.33
CA ILE A 133 -9.03 7.09 -4.35
C ILE A 133 -9.88 7.47 -3.13
N PRO A 134 -10.89 6.71 -2.69
CA PRO A 134 -11.68 7.07 -1.50
C PRO A 134 -10.82 7.19 -0.24
N TYR A 135 -9.85 6.29 -0.06
CA TYR A 135 -8.90 6.35 1.03
C TYR A 135 -7.96 7.55 0.91
N ILE A 136 -7.27 7.69 -0.24
CA ILE A 136 -6.30 8.77 -0.48
C ILE A 136 -6.97 10.14 -0.33
N TYR A 137 -8.18 10.31 -0.87
CA TYR A 137 -8.90 11.57 -0.82
C TYR A 137 -9.30 11.95 0.61
N SER A 138 -9.70 10.96 1.41
CA SER A 138 -9.99 11.14 2.84
C SER A 138 -8.74 11.53 3.63
N GLU A 139 -7.59 10.95 3.34
CA GLU A 139 -6.32 11.33 3.98
C GLU A 139 -5.85 12.73 3.53
N CYS A 140 -6.10 13.11 2.26
CA CYS A 140 -5.84 14.47 1.78
C CYS A 140 -6.76 15.51 2.44
N TYR A 141 -8.01 15.15 2.75
CA TYR A 141 -8.89 16.01 3.55
C TYR A 141 -8.30 16.25 4.96
N LYS A 142 -7.76 15.22 5.61
CA LYS A 142 -7.08 15.36 6.91
C LYS A 142 -5.90 16.33 6.85
N TYR A 143 -5.15 16.33 5.74
CA TYR A 143 -4.11 17.32 5.54
C TYR A 143 -4.69 18.75 5.45
N SER A 144 -5.69 18.95 4.61
CA SER A 144 -6.32 20.25 4.43
C SER A 144 -6.94 20.78 5.74
N ARG A 145 -7.53 19.90 6.56
CA ARG A 145 -8.28 20.29 7.77
C ARG A 145 -7.40 20.37 9.02
N TYR A 146 -6.43 19.48 9.15
CA TYR A 146 -5.66 19.28 10.39
C TYR A 146 -4.14 19.36 10.19
N GLY A 147 -3.68 19.61 8.97
CA GLY A 147 -2.25 19.62 8.65
C GLY A 147 -1.59 18.23 8.67
N MET A 148 -2.36 17.14 8.71
CA MET A 148 -1.84 15.77 8.71
C MET A 148 -1.46 15.34 7.29
N PRO A 149 -0.17 15.23 6.95
CA PRO A 149 0.26 14.93 5.58
C PRO A 149 -0.08 13.50 5.18
N LEU A 150 -0.26 13.26 3.86
CA LEU A 150 -0.47 11.91 3.32
C LEU A 150 0.75 11.01 3.51
N ILE A 151 1.96 11.56 3.35
CA ILE A 151 3.22 10.88 3.65
C ILE A 151 3.70 11.33 5.02
N ILE A 152 3.73 10.40 5.97
CA ILE A 152 4.25 10.67 7.32
C ILE A 152 5.53 9.84 7.49
N PRO A 153 6.72 10.44 7.46
CA PRO A 153 7.96 9.71 7.62
C PRO A 153 8.01 8.90 8.91
N LEU A 154 8.59 7.70 8.87
CA LEU A 154 8.73 6.83 10.04
C LEU A 154 9.36 7.55 11.23
N TYR A 155 10.35 8.41 10.99
CA TYR A 155 11.07 9.12 12.05
C TYR A 155 10.22 10.16 12.82
N TYR A 156 8.99 10.47 12.38
CA TYR A 156 8.06 11.26 13.19
C TYR A 156 7.59 10.47 14.42
N ASN A 157 7.41 9.17 14.27
CA ASN A 157 6.97 8.29 15.34
C ASN A 157 8.14 7.57 16.04
N VAL A 158 9.24 7.34 15.31
CA VAL A 158 10.45 6.67 15.80
C VAL A 158 11.68 7.48 15.39
N PRO A 159 12.00 8.59 16.09
CA PRO A 159 13.03 9.55 15.70
C PRO A 159 14.42 8.94 15.43
N THR A 160 14.78 7.88 16.16
CA THR A 160 16.06 7.16 15.98
C THR A 160 16.22 6.52 14.60
N MET A 161 15.13 6.32 13.86
CA MET A 161 15.17 5.76 12.49
C MET A 161 15.63 6.78 11.45
N TYR A 162 15.72 8.06 11.78
CA TYR A 162 16.28 9.06 10.86
C TYR A 162 17.75 8.79 10.52
N ASP A 163 18.54 8.31 11.47
CA ASP A 163 19.95 8.03 11.29
C ASP A 163 20.23 6.67 10.64
N ASP A 164 19.26 5.77 10.61
CA ASP A 164 19.39 4.47 9.96
C ASP A 164 18.98 4.56 8.48
N LEU A 165 19.97 4.61 7.60
CA LEU A 165 19.76 4.75 6.14
C LEU A 165 18.96 3.61 5.51
N ASN A 166 18.80 2.46 6.18
CA ASN A 166 17.99 1.35 5.69
C ASN A 166 16.50 1.60 5.88
N PHE A 167 16.11 2.33 6.95
CA PHE A 167 14.71 2.48 7.37
C PHE A 167 14.21 3.91 7.30
N ARG A 168 15.09 4.91 7.21
CA ARG A 168 14.75 6.34 7.17
C ARG A 168 13.68 6.71 6.13
N ASN A 169 13.65 5.99 5.03
CA ASN A 169 12.77 6.25 3.90
C ASN A 169 11.44 5.50 3.96
N GLU A 170 11.18 4.76 5.04
CA GLU A 170 9.88 4.16 5.32
C GLU A 170 8.90 5.22 5.80
N TYR A 171 7.61 5.03 5.50
CA TYR A 171 6.62 6.04 5.79
C TYR A 171 5.22 5.47 5.97
N PHE A 172 4.39 6.16 6.73
CA PHE A 172 2.96 5.95 6.72
C PHE A 172 2.36 6.64 5.50
N PHE A 173 1.48 5.94 4.81
CA PHE A 173 0.66 6.45 3.72
C PHE A 173 -0.75 6.66 4.25
N GLY A 174 -1.03 7.87 4.71
CA GLY A 174 -2.16 8.15 5.58
C GLY A 174 -2.02 7.47 6.94
N ASN A 175 -3.13 7.22 7.63
CA ASN A 175 -3.11 6.68 8.99
C ASN A 175 -3.19 5.13 9.06
N GLU A 176 -3.64 4.48 7.99
CA GLU A 176 -3.98 3.05 8.00
C GLU A 176 -2.92 2.16 7.34
N LEU A 177 -2.08 2.72 6.47
CA LEU A 177 -1.08 1.98 5.71
C LEU A 177 0.35 2.43 6.03
N PHE A 178 1.29 1.50 6.00
CA PHE A 178 2.71 1.73 6.18
C PHE A 178 3.50 1.12 5.03
N VAL A 179 4.43 1.86 4.44
CA VAL A 179 5.15 1.50 3.22
C VAL A 179 6.64 1.40 3.50
N CYS A 180 7.24 0.29 3.08
CA CYS A 180 8.68 0.03 3.16
C CYS A 180 9.26 -0.07 1.74
N PRO A 181 9.65 1.04 1.09
CA PRO A 181 9.92 1.09 -0.34
C PRO A 181 11.05 0.17 -0.79
N ILE A 182 10.80 -0.66 -1.81
CA ILE A 182 11.85 -1.42 -2.49
C ILE A 182 12.52 -0.52 -3.52
N THR A 183 13.79 -0.21 -3.29
CA THR A 183 14.61 0.66 -4.15
C THR A 183 15.91 0.01 -4.61
N THR A 184 16.01 -1.29 -4.48
CA THR A 184 17.16 -2.10 -4.89
C THR A 184 16.73 -3.21 -5.84
N LYS A 185 17.67 -3.65 -6.70
CA LYS A 185 17.44 -4.76 -7.61
C LYS A 185 17.26 -6.07 -6.85
N LYS A 186 16.51 -6.97 -7.46
CA LYS A 186 16.39 -8.34 -6.97
C LYS A 186 17.70 -9.11 -7.11
N GLU A 187 17.89 -10.08 -6.22
CA GLU A 187 18.91 -11.08 -6.33
C GLU A 187 18.53 -12.06 -7.46
N TYR A 188 19.30 -12.05 -8.54
CA TYR A 188 18.97 -12.76 -9.77
C TYR A 188 18.77 -14.28 -9.56
N LEU A 189 19.61 -14.89 -8.71
CA LEU A 189 19.59 -16.34 -8.49
C LEU A 189 18.31 -16.86 -7.87
N ILE A 190 17.66 -16.05 -7.02
CA ILE A 190 16.40 -16.40 -6.36
C ILE A 190 15.20 -15.62 -6.91
N ASN A 191 15.43 -14.74 -7.89
CA ASN A 191 14.40 -13.89 -8.49
C ASN A 191 13.56 -13.11 -7.45
N ARG A 192 14.17 -12.66 -6.35
CA ARG A 192 13.54 -11.90 -5.25
C ARG A 192 14.47 -10.82 -4.74
N VAL A 193 13.86 -9.73 -4.27
CA VAL A 193 14.58 -8.74 -3.47
C VAL A 193 14.66 -9.24 -2.03
N ILE A 194 15.87 -9.23 -1.47
CA ILE A 194 16.09 -9.44 -0.03
C ILE A 194 15.98 -8.08 0.63
N HIS A 195 14.87 -7.84 1.30
CA HIS A 195 14.53 -6.51 1.81
C HIS A 195 14.48 -6.49 3.34
N LYS A 196 15.20 -5.52 3.93
CA LYS A 196 15.14 -5.22 5.36
C LYS A 196 14.21 -4.05 5.58
N PHE A 197 13.37 -4.15 6.61
CA PHE A 197 12.45 -3.09 6.99
C PHE A 197 12.19 -3.10 8.50
N TYR A 198 11.73 -1.98 9.03
CA TYR A 198 11.33 -1.83 10.42
C TYR A 198 9.81 -1.63 10.49
N LEU A 199 9.14 -2.37 11.35
CA LEU A 199 7.74 -2.13 11.66
C LEU A 199 7.63 -1.52 13.07
N PRO A 200 6.94 -0.37 13.23
CA PRO A 200 6.66 0.20 14.55
C PRO A 200 5.91 -0.76 15.46
N GLU A 201 5.87 -0.48 16.76
CA GLU A 201 5.19 -1.33 17.74
C GLU A 201 3.73 -1.65 17.35
N GLY A 202 3.32 -2.89 17.61
CA GLY A 202 2.00 -3.42 17.36
C GLY A 202 1.98 -4.62 16.42
N ILE A 203 0.78 -5.03 16.02
CA ILE A 203 0.56 -6.10 15.04
C ILE A 203 0.32 -5.46 13.68
N TRP A 204 0.96 -6.02 12.66
CA TRP A 204 0.89 -5.57 11.28
C TRP A 204 0.53 -6.72 10.35
N TYR A 205 -0.15 -6.40 9.28
CA TYR A 205 -0.53 -7.35 8.23
C TYR A 205 -0.01 -6.85 6.89
N ASP A 206 0.63 -7.69 6.11
CA ASP A 206 0.89 -7.38 4.71
C ASP A 206 -0.44 -7.08 4.00
N PHE A 207 -0.53 -5.91 3.39
CA PHE A 207 -1.76 -5.41 2.80
C PHE A 207 -2.27 -6.28 1.64
N VAL A 208 -1.38 -6.94 0.91
CA VAL A 208 -1.73 -7.77 -0.24
C VAL A 208 -2.05 -9.21 0.17
N ASN A 209 -1.14 -9.86 0.88
CA ASN A 209 -1.25 -11.30 1.18
C ASN A 209 -1.76 -11.64 2.58
N GLY A 210 -1.91 -10.65 3.46
CA GLY A 210 -2.43 -10.83 4.81
C GLY A 210 -1.46 -11.44 5.82
N LYS A 211 -0.19 -11.74 5.48
CA LYS A 211 0.78 -12.29 6.43
C LYS A 211 0.96 -11.35 7.63
N LYS A 212 0.88 -11.92 8.84
CA LYS A 212 0.98 -11.18 10.11
C LYS A 212 2.42 -11.04 10.56
N PHE A 213 2.78 -9.84 11.01
CA PHE A 213 4.08 -9.47 11.57
C PHE A 213 3.90 -8.83 12.95
N ILE A 214 4.85 -9.08 13.84
CA ILE A 214 4.93 -8.41 15.13
C ILE A 214 5.90 -7.24 14.98
N GLY A 215 5.43 -6.02 15.21
CA GLY A 215 6.25 -4.80 15.15
C GLY A 215 7.16 -4.58 16.34
N GLY A 216 7.71 -3.36 16.46
CA GLY A 216 8.72 -2.99 17.43
C GLY A 216 10.11 -3.53 17.10
N ARG A 217 10.33 -4.03 15.89
CA ARG A 217 11.59 -4.67 15.49
C ARG A 217 11.86 -4.59 13.99
N LYS A 218 13.11 -4.89 13.64
CA LYS A 218 13.60 -5.05 12.27
C LYS A 218 13.19 -6.40 11.73
N HIS A 219 12.81 -6.41 10.45
CA HIS A 219 12.44 -7.60 9.70
C HIS A 219 13.32 -7.75 8.47
N LEU A 220 13.38 -8.96 7.95
CA LEU A 220 13.91 -9.29 6.65
C LEU A 220 12.90 -10.19 5.93
N SER A 221 12.58 -9.87 4.70
CA SER A 221 11.70 -10.68 3.87
C SER A 221 12.12 -10.68 2.40
N PHE A 222 11.44 -11.50 1.61
CA PHE A 222 11.77 -11.76 0.22
C PHE A 222 10.57 -11.37 -0.64
N PHE A 223 10.80 -10.48 -1.62
CA PHE A 223 9.74 -9.94 -2.46
C PHE A 223 10.04 -10.20 -3.93
N ASN A 224 9.12 -10.84 -4.63
CA ASN A 224 9.17 -10.98 -6.07
C ASN A 224 8.73 -9.68 -6.78
N ASP A 225 8.68 -9.68 -8.13
CA ASP A 225 8.29 -8.48 -8.88
C ASP A 225 6.84 -8.07 -8.63
N GLU A 226 5.97 -9.01 -8.24
CA GLU A 226 4.52 -8.79 -8.02
C GLU A 226 4.22 -8.24 -6.63
N ASP A 227 5.15 -8.40 -5.69
CA ASP A 227 4.99 -8.03 -4.29
C ASP A 227 5.65 -6.68 -4.00
N TYR A 228 4.99 -5.94 -3.13
CA TYR A 228 5.51 -4.67 -2.62
C TYR A 228 5.15 -4.51 -1.15
N PRO A 229 6.11 -4.23 -0.26
CA PRO A 229 5.87 -4.24 1.18
C PRO A 229 5.07 -3.02 1.62
N VAL A 230 3.78 -3.22 1.74
CA VAL A 230 2.82 -2.31 2.34
C VAL A 230 2.10 -3.05 3.45
N PHE A 231 2.03 -2.45 4.61
CA PHE A 231 1.46 -3.07 5.80
C PHE A 231 0.29 -2.25 6.34
N ALA A 232 -0.74 -2.95 6.81
CA ALA A 232 -1.85 -2.37 7.56
C ALA A 232 -1.71 -2.74 9.04
N LYS A 233 -1.89 -1.77 9.93
CA LYS A 233 -1.87 -2.03 11.37
C LYS A 233 -3.12 -2.79 11.81
N ALA A 234 -3.04 -3.58 12.86
CA ALA A 234 -4.24 -4.19 13.47
C ALA A 234 -5.32 -3.14 13.73
N GLY A 235 -6.55 -3.42 13.31
CA GLY A 235 -7.68 -2.51 13.35
C GLY A 235 -7.80 -1.56 12.17
N SER A 236 -6.87 -1.56 11.23
CA SER A 236 -6.94 -0.67 10.05
C SER A 236 -8.20 -0.89 9.23
N ILE A 237 -8.73 0.23 8.74
CA ILE A 237 -9.91 0.31 7.86
C ILE A 237 -9.49 1.03 6.58
N VAL A 238 -9.49 0.33 5.46
CA VAL A 238 -9.08 0.89 4.16
C VAL A 238 -10.26 0.86 3.21
N THR A 239 -10.65 2.03 2.72
CA THR A 239 -11.78 2.20 1.79
C THR A 239 -11.30 2.21 0.35
N LEU A 240 -11.94 1.41 -0.51
CA LEU A 240 -11.61 1.28 -1.91
C LEU A 240 -12.87 1.39 -2.78
N SER A 241 -12.74 2.05 -3.93
CA SER A 241 -13.77 1.95 -4.96
C SER A 241 -13.79 0.53 -5.54
N ASN A 242 -14.99 -0.03 -5.68
CA ASN A 242 -15.22 -1.29 -6.37
C ASN A 242 -16.10 -1.10 -7.63
N ASP A 243 -16.19 0.13 -8.10
CA ASP A 243 -16.87 0.46 -9.35
C ASP A 243 -16.07 -0.04 -10.56
N ASN A 244 -16.77 -0.38 -11.63
CA ASN A 244 -16.14 -0.80 -12.89
C ASN A 244 -15.42 0.37 -13.59
N GLU A 245 -15.92 1.59 -13.42
CA GLU A 245 -15.34 2.81 -13.99
C GLU A 245 -14.28 3.40 -13.04
N LEU A 246 -13.07 2.91 -13.14
CA LEU A 246 -11.97 3.35 -12.27
C LEU A 246 -11.50 4.80 -12.52
N ASN A 247 -11.84 5.39 -13.65
CA ASN A 247 -11.46 6.77 -13.98
C ASN A 247 -12.43 7.83 -13.43
N SER A 248 -13.51 7.41 -12.79
CA SER A 248 -14.45 8.34 -12.18
C SER A 248 -13.86 8.99 -10.93
N THR A 249 -14.06 10.30 -10.78
CA THR A 249 -13.75 11.06 -9.55
C THR A 249 -14.97 11.20 -8.65
N LYS A 250 -16.12 10.68 -9.05
CA LYS A 250 -17.36 10.73 -8.27
C LYS A 250 -17.28 9.76 -7.08
N PRO A 251 -18.01 10.05 -5.99
CA PRO A 251 -18.19 9.10 -4.90
C PRO A 251 -18.67 7.74 -5.41
N PRO A 252 -18.02 6.62 -5.04
CA PRO A 252 -18.31 5.31 -5.60
C PRO A 252 -19.69 4.80 -5.16
N LYS A 253 -20.41 4.16 -6.09
CA LYS A 253 -21.63 3.41 -5.77
C LYS A 253 -21.32 2.07 -5.11
N ASN A 254 -20.25 1.42 -5.53
CA ASN A 254 -19.78 0.15 -4.95
C ASN A 254 -18.53 0.44 -4.11
N LEU A 255 -18.65 0.35 -2.79
CA LEU A 255 -17.57 0.62 -1.85
C LEU A 255 -17.10 -0.68 -1.22
N GLU A 256 -15.80 -0.97 -1.36
CA GLU A 256 -15.13 -2.03 -0.63
C GLU A 256 -14.46 -1.44 0.62
N ILE A 257 -14.64 -2.09 1.76
CA ILE A 257 -14.04 -1.71 3.04
C ILE A 257 -13.22 -2.92 3.52
N GLN A 258 -11.90 -2.79 3.52
CA GLN A 258 -11.01 -3.82 4.06
C GLN A 258 -10.71 -3.53 5.52
N ILE A 259 -10.92 -4.51 6.38
CA ILE A 259 -10.75 -4.41 7.83
C ILE A 259 -9.76 -5.47 8.29
N PHE A 260 -8.75 -5.05 9.02
CA PHE A 260 -7.71 -5.92 9.58
C PHE A 260 -8.00 -6.20 11.05
N PRO A 261 -7.97 -7.47 11.52
CA PRO A 261 -8.36 -7.81 12.88
C PRO A 261 -7.37 -7.30 13.93
N GLY A 262 -7.75 -7.38 15.21
CA GLY A 262 -6.87 -7.24 16.36
C GLY A 262 -7.01 -5.96 17.17
N ARG A 263 -7.78 -4.95 16.72
CA ARG A 263 -8.03 -3.72 17.48
C ARG A 263 -9.28 -2.99 17.00
N THR A 264 -10.02 -2.38 17.92
CA THR A 264 -11.09 -1.43 17.63
C THR A 264 -10.52 -0.17 16.98
N ASN A 265 -11.21 0.37 15.97
CA ASN A 265 -10.82 1.58 15.24
C ASN A 265 -12.06 2.32 14.71
N THR A 266 -11.90 3.60 14.43
CA THR A 266 -12.86 4.44 13.72
C THR A 266 -12.16 5.14 12.57
N TYR A 267 -12.68 5.00 11.37
CA TYR A 267 -12.22 5.69 10.18
C TYR A 267 -13.28 6.70 9.72
N LYS A 268 -12.87 7.91 9.36
CA LYS A 268 -13.75 8.95 8.79
C LYS A 268 -13.45 9.12 7.32
N MET A 269 -14.35 8.64 6.47
CA MET A 269 -14.25 8.80 5.02
C MET A 269 -14.85 10.13 4.61
N TYR A 270 -14.08 10.91 3.83
CA TYR A 270 -14.52 12.19 3.29
C TYR A 270 -14.88 12.05 1.82
N GLU A 271 -15.99 12.66 1.43
CA GLU A 271 -16.46 12.69 0.04
C GLU A 271 -17.05 14.07 -0.29
N ASP A 272 -16.83 14.53 -1.52
CA ASP A 272 -17.45 15.68 -2.14
C ASP A 272 -17.58 15.46 -3.67
N ASP A 273 -17.91 16.51 -4.44
CA ASP A 273 -18.07 16.37 -5.89
C ASP A 273 -16.75 16.23 -6.67
N GLY A 274 -15.61 16.40 -6.01
CA GLY A 274 -14.26 16.29 -6.60
C GLY A 274 -13.91 17.39 -7.61
N VAL A 275 -14.79 18.33 -7.89
CA VAL A 275 -14.64 19.29 -9.01
C VAL A 275 -14.79 20.74 -8.57
N THR A 276 -15.83 21.07 -7.77
CA THR A 276 -16.14 22.44 -7.40
C THR A 276 -15.60 22.82 -6.03
N GLU A 277 -15.69 24.08 -5.67
CA GLU A 277 -15.39 24.58 -4.34
C GLU A 277 -16.60 24.54 -3.38
N ALA A 278 -17.68 23.87 -3.76
CA ALA A 278 -18.92 23.79 -2.99
C ALA A 278 -18.72 23.20 -1.58
N TYR A 279 -17.64 22.42 -1.36
CA TYR A 279 -17.27 21.94 -0.04
C TYR A 279 -17.02 23.05 0.98
N LYS A 280 -16.57 24.25 0.54
CA LYS A 280 -16.40 25.43 1.39
C LYS A 280 -17.73 25.91 1.97
N SER A 281 -18.85 25.60 1.31
CA SER A 281 -20.24 25.89 1.74
C SER A 281 -20.93 24.67 2.34
N GLY A 282 -20.17 23.68 2.81
CA GLY A 282 -20.70 22.50 3.48
C GLY A 282 -21.23 21.41 2.53
N ASN A 283 -20.95 21.49 1.22
CA ASN A 283 -21.30 20.42 0.27
C ASN A 283 -20.22 19.33 0.27
N TYR A 284 -20.15 18.58 1.34
CA TYR A 284 -19.34 17.38 1.53
C TYR A 284 -20.05 16.42 2.48
N LEU A 285 -19.57 15.20 2.56
CA LEU A 285 -20.02 14.20 3.53
C LEU A 285 -18.83 13.58 4.24
N LEU A 286 -18.88 13.54 5.57
CA LEU A 286 -18.06 12.67 6.40
C LEU A 286 -18.88 11.45 6.79
N THR A 287 -18.42 10.27 6.42
CA THR A 287 -19.01 8.99 6.83
C THR A 287 -18.10 8.34 7.87
N ALA A 288 -18.64 8.05 9.06
CA ALA A 288 -17.93 7.26 10.06
C ALA A 288 -18.06 5.78 9.76
N ILE A 289 -16.94 5.06 9.83
CA ILE A 289 -16.85 3.62 9.77
C ILE A 289 -16.22 3.17 11.08
N ASP A 290 -17.04 2.68 12.01
CA ASP A 290 -16.61 2.20 13.31
C ASP A 290 -16.44 0.69 13.26
N TYR A 291 -15.29 0.19 13.65
CA TYR A 291 -15.01 -1.23 13.79
C TYR A 291 -14.75 -1.56 15.26
N ASN A 292 -15.69 -2.24 15.89
CA ASN A 292 -15.56 -2.74 17.26
C ASN A 292 -15.07 -4.20 17.21
N TYR A 293 -13.87 -4.40 17.67
CA TYR A 293 -13.19 -5.69 17.65
C TYR A 293 -13.27 -6.39 18.99
N LEU A 294 -13.80 -7.61 18.97
CA LEU A 294 -13.60 -8.65 19.98
C LEU A 294 -13.21 -9.93 19.24
N PRO A 295 -12.34 -10.81 19.78
CA PRO A 295 -11.80 -11.97 19.05
C PRO A 295 -12.85 -12.90 18.41
N ASN A 296 -14.05 -12.92 18.94
CA ASN A 296 -15.15 -13.76 18.45
C ASN A 296 -16.37 -12.95 17.96
N ASN A 297 -16.25 -11.63 17.91
CA ASN A 297 -17.36 -10.76 17.54
C ASN A 297 -16.85 -9.46 16.91
N TYR A 298 -17.14 -9.27 15.65
CA TYR A 298 -16.83 -8.06 14.91
C TYR A 298 -18.12 -7.28 14.68
N THR A 299 -18.15 -6.02 15.08
CA THR A 299 -19.25 -5.10 14.75
C THR A 299 -18.71 -3.97 13.89
N VAL A 300 -19.33 -3.75 12.74
CA VAL A 300 -19.05 -2.63 11.85
C VAL A 300 -20.27 -1.72 11.80
N ILE A 301 -20.08 -0.43 12.06
CA ILE A 301 -21.14 0.57 11.99
C ILE A 301 -20.73 1.62 10.97
N ILE A 302 -21.57 1.85 9.95
CA ILE A 302 -21.35 2.85 8.91
C ILE A 302 -22.53 3.85 8.99
N ARG A 303 -22.20 5.11 9.16
CA ARG A 303 -23.21 6.16 9.30
C ARG A 303 -22.72 7.53 8.84
N PRO A 304 -23.59 8.39 8.29
CA PRO A 304 -23.26 9.78 8.05
C PRO A 304 -22.94 10.47 9.39
N LEU A 305 -21.84 11.23 9.41
CA LEU A 305 -21.40 11.93 10.62
C LEU A 305 -21.64 13.44 10.51
N GLU A 306 -21.26 14.02 9.36
CA GLU A 306 -21.31 15.47 9.14
C GLU A 306 -21.43 15.75 7.64
N GLY A 307 -22.17 16.80 7.28
CA GLY A 307 -22.30 17.28 5.91
C GLY A 307 -23.62 16.89 5.26
N LYS A 308 -23.64 16.76 3.93
CA LYS A 308 -24.84 16.55 3.12
C LYS A 308 -24.78 15.22 2.38
N THR A 309 -25.80 14.40 2.54
CA THR A 309 -25.89 13.08 1.90
C THR A 309 -26.27 13.12 0.42
N ASN A 310 -26.80 14.22 -0.09
CA ASN A 310 -27.22 14.36 -1.49
C ASN A 310 -26.04 14.49 -2.49
N ILE A 311 -24.79 14.53 -2.01
CA ILE A 311 -23.59 14.58 -2.85
C ILE A 311 -23.02 13.18 -3.17
N VAL A 312 -23.49 12.18 -2.45
CA VAL A 312 -23.11 10.78 -2.65
C VAL A 312 -24.29 10.01 -3.26
N PRO A 313 -24.10 8.80 -3.82
CA PRO A 313 -25.22 7.99 -4.28
C PRO A 313 -26.28 7.77 -3.19
N GLU A 314 -27.56 7.90 -3.53
CA GLU A 314 -28.67 7.67 -2.57
C GLU A 314 -28.62 6.28 -1.94
N VAL A 315 -28.22 5.30 -2.75
CA VAL A 315 -27.98 3.91 -2.31
C VAL A 315 -26.58 3.46 -2.72
N ARG A 316 -25.98 2.70 -1.85
CA ARG A 316 -24.62 2.18 -2.03
C ARG A 316 -24.58 0.67 -1.78
N ASN A 317 -23.75 -0.02 -2.52
CA ASN A 317 -23.41 -1.42 -2.26
C ASN A 317 -22.11 -1.45 -1.45
N TYR A 318 -22.12 -2.18 -0.35
CA TYR A 318 -20.96 -2.36 0.51
C TYR A 318 -20.43 -3.77 0.37
N LYS A 319 -19.12 -3.88 0.15
CA LYS A 319 -18.37 -5.12 0.23
C LYS A 319 -17.39 -5.00 1.40
N ILE A 320 -17.72 -5.62 2.53
CA ILE A 320 -16.88 -5.59 3.72
C ILE A 320 -16.01 -6.83 3.73
N VAL A 321 -14.69 -6.63 3.71
CA VAL A 321 -13.67 -7.69 3.65
C VAL A 321 -12.96 -7.74 4.99
N PHE A 322 -13.28 -8.73 5.80
CA PHE A 322 -12.54 -9.04 7.03
C PHE A 322 -11.34 -9.89 6.67
N ARG A 323 -10.16 -9.26 6.73
CA ARG A 323 -8.89 -9.91 6.40
C ARG A 323 -8.54 -10.96 7.45
N ASN A 324 -7.91 -12.06 7.03
CA ASN A 324 -7.50 -13.15 7.91
C ASN A 324 -8.62 -13.61 8.88
N THR A 325 -9.80 -13.81 8.34
CA THR A 325 -10.98 -14.14 9.12
C THR A 325 -11.70 -15.32 8.47
N LYS A 326 -12.04 -16.34 9.27
CA LYS A 326 -12.88 -17.47 8.86
C LYS A 326 -14.32 -17.00 8.73
N GLU A 327 -15.14 -17.80 8.07
CA GLU A 327 -16.58 -17.56 8.03
C GLU A 327 -17.17 -17.48 9.45
N ALA A 328 -17.86 -16.38 9.73
CA ALA A 328 -18.57 -16.21 10.97
C ALA A 328 -19.87 -17.05 10.95
N ASN A 329 -20.20 -17.70 12.07
CA ASN A 329 -21.39 -18.54 12.19
C ASN A 329 -22.67 -17.70 12.08
N ASP A 330 -22.73 -16.58 12.79
CA ASP A 330 -23.87 -15.67 12.85
C ASP A 330 -23.47 -14.33 12.25
N VAL A 331 -24.15 -13.94 11.17
CA VAL A 331 -23.94 -12.68 10.45
C VAL A 331 -25.27 -12.00 10.25
N ILE A 332 -25.44 -10.85 10.90
CA ILE A 332 -26.69 -10.09 10.86
C ILE A 332 -26.37 -8.65 10.53
N ALA A 333 -27.08 -8.08 9.56
CA ALA A 333 -27.05 -6.67 9.25
C ALA A 333 -28.38 -5.98 9.55
N TYR A 334 -28.28 -4.74 10.01
CA TYR A 334 -29.43 -3.87 10.27
C TYR A 334 -29.21 -2.53 9.56
N PHE A 335 -30.25 -2.00 8.97
CA PHE A 335 -30.32 -0.63 8.52
C PHE A 335 -31.39 0.11 9.35
N ASN A 336 -30.99 1.09 10.17
CA ASN A 336 -31.86 1.80 11.11
C ASN A 336 -32.78 0.83 11.86
N ASP A 337 -32.23 -0.17 12.54
CA ASP A 337 -32.92 -1.20 13.32
C ASP A 337 -33.72 -2.25 12.52
N ASN A 338 -33.90 -2.10 11.21
CA ASN A 338 -34.53 -3.09 10.36
C ASN A 338 -33.49 -4.10 9.85
N LYS A 339 -33.74 -5.37 10.06
CA LYS A 339 -32.88 -6.45 9.54
C LYS A 339 -32.90 -6.44 8.01
N ILE A 340 -31.72 -6.54 7.42
CA ILE A 340 -31.54 -6.61 5.96
C ILE A 340 -30.76 -7.85 5.56
N GLU A 341 -30.91 -8.27 4.29
CA GLU A 341 -30.23 -9.42 3.74
C GLU A 341 -28.75 -9.15 3.50
N VAL A 342 -27.92 -10.18 3.66
CA VAL A 342 -26.51 -10.16 3.41
C VAL A 342 -26.10 -11.38 2.59
N LYS A 343 -25.16 -11.21 1.68
CA LYS A 343 -24.45 -12.32 1.05
C LYS A 343 -23.09 -12.47 1.70
N LYS A 344 -22.73 -13.67 2.09
CA LYS A 344 -21.44 -13.95 2.74
C LYS A 344 -20.71 -15.11 2.09
N TYR A 345 -19.39 -15.03 2.06
CA TYR A 345 -18.52 -16.10 1.54
C TYR A 345 -17.08 -15.90 1.99
N VAL A 346 -16.25 -16.92 1.80
CA VAL A 346 -14.82 -16.87 2.07
C VAL A 346 -14.07 -16.89 0.74
N LYS A 347 -13.03 -16.05 0.63
CA LYS A 347 -12.10 -16.03 -0.51
C LYS A 347 -10.66 -16.04 0.02
N GLY A 348 -9.95 -17.13 -0.18
CA GLY A 348 -8.64 -17.33 0.44
C GLY A 348 -8.73 -17.33 1.95
N THR A 349 -8.05 -16.42 2.61
CA THR A 349 -8.08 -16.24 4.07
C THR A 349 -9.04 -15.13 4.52
N ASP A 350 -9.79 -14.54 3.61
CA ASP A 350 -10.64 -13.38 3.90
C ASP A 350 -12.11 -13.77 3.94
N PHE A 351 -12.82 -13.31 4.96
CA PHE A 351 -14.26 -13.40 5.06
C PHE A 351 -14.92 -12.16 4.48
N ILE A 352 -15.86 -12.34 3.57
CA ILE A 352 -16.48 -11.26 2.81
C ILE A 352 -17.98 -11.23 3.08
N VAL A 353 -18.50 -10.03 3.35
CA VAL A 353 -19.92 -9.74 3.48
C VAL A 353 -20.30 -8.67 2.47
N GLU A 354 -21.24 -8.98 1.60
CA GLU A 354 -21.80 -8.04 0.61
C GLU A 354 -23.22 -7.65 1.02
N ILE A 355 -23.51 -6.36 0.99
CA ILE A 355 -24.80 -5.75 1.35
C ILE A 355 -25.15 -4.76 0.25
N GLU A 356 -26.25 -5.02 -0.45
CA GLU A 356 -26.64 -4.24 -1.61
C GLU A 356 -27.74 -3.25 -1.30
N ASN A 357 -27.79 -2.16 -2.08
CA ASN A 357 -28.85 -1.15 -2.08
C ASN A 357 -29.14 -0.52 -0.71
N VAL A 358 -28.08 -0.26 0.07
CA VAL A 358 -28.19 0.40 1.37
C VAL A 358 -28.28 1.91 1.19
N SER A 359 -29.28 2.54 1.78
CA SER A 359 -29.42 4.00 1.77
C SER A 359 -28.27 4.67 2.53
N THR A 360 -27.74 5.78 1.98
CA THR A 360 -26.62 6.52 2.59
C THR A 360 -27.04 7.53 3.66
N ILE A 361 -28.34 7.73 3.86
CA ILE A 361 -28.86 8.68 4.87
C ILE A 361 -29.04 8.09 6.28
N GLY A 362 -28.86 6.78 6.44
CA GLY A 362 -29.07 6.06 7.71
C GLY A 362 -27.82 5.36 8.21
N GLN A 363 -28.02 4.55 9.23
CA GLN A 363 -26.97 3.74 9.85
C GLN A 363 -27.07 2.28 9.41
N LEU A 364 -25.98 1.76 8.86
CA LEU A 364 -25.78 0.33 8.63
C LEU A 364 -24.98 -0.24 9.80
N THR A 365 -25.50 -1.30 10.44
CA THR A 365 -24.81 -2.05 11.48
C THR A 365 -24.66 -3.50 11.04
N LEU A 366 -23.44 -4.00 10.97
CA LEU A 366 -23.11 -5.39 10.67
C LEU A 366 -22.48 -6.07 11.88
N ASN A 367 -23.06 -7.16 12.33
CA ASN A 367 -22.55 -8.00 13.41
C ASN A 367 -22.12 -9.36 12.84
N CYS A 368 -20.88 -9.76 13.12
CA CYS A 368 -20.30 -11.05 12.73
C CYS A 368 -19.82 -11.77 13.99
N LYS A 369 -20.45 -12.87 14.36
CA LYS A 369 -20.10 -13.68 15.55
C LYS A 369 -19.70 -15.09 15.14
N GLY A 370 -18.68 -15.61 15.80
CA GLY A 370 -18.25 -16.99 15.60
C GLY A 370 -17.10 -17.35 16.52
N LYS A 371 -16.96 -18.62 16.83
CA LYS A 371 -15.88 -19.10 17.71
C LYS A 371 -14.58 -19.22 16.93
N ASN A 372 -13.49 -18.59 17.41
CA ASN A 372 -12.16 -18.65 16.80
C ASN A 372 -12.16 -18.24 15.31
N ILE A 373 -12.82 -17.12 14.98
CA ILE A 373 -12.94 -16.65 13.59
C ILE A 373 -11.66 -16.01 13.06
N GLU A 374 -10.79 -15.50 13.91
CA GLU A 374 -9.49 -14.96 13.49
C GLU A 374 -8.55 -16.07 13.04
N ILE A 375 -7.87 -15.88 11.91
CA ILE A 375 -6.84 -16.77 11.39
C ILE A 375 -5.49 -16.27 11.87
N ASP A 376 -4.71 -17.12 12.52
CA ASP A 376 -3.32 -16.81 12.81
C ASP A 376 -2.48 -16.93 11.52
N ALA A 377 -2.30 -15.80 10.85
CA ALA A 377 -1.54 -15.68 9.61
C ALA A 377 -0.08 -15.30 9.88
N ALA A 378 0.49 -15.68 11.04
CA ALA A 378 1.87 -15.38 11.37
C ALA A 378 2.81 -15.81 10.24
N ARG A 379 3.69 -14.89 9.83
CA ARG A 379 4.69 -15.19 8.81
C ARG A 379 5.65 -16.27 9.32
N ILE A 380 5.79 -17.34 8.55
CA ILE A 380 6.75 -18.41 8.80
C ILE A 380 7.88 -18.27 7.79
N ILE A 381 9.11 -18.01 8.27
CA ILE A 381 10.25 -17.80 7.37
C ILE A 381 10.61 -19.06 6.58
N ASN A 382 10.33 -20.23 7.13
CA ASN A 382 10.57 -21.50 6.44
C ASN A 382 9.74 -21.62 5.17
N ASP A 383 8.48 -21.15 5.17
CA ASP A 383 7.63 -21.15 3.97
C ASP A 383 8.22 -20.26 2.87
N ASP A 384 8.82 -19.12 3.24
CA ASP A 384 9.50 -18.26 2.29
C ASP A 384 10.75 -18.93 1.70
N ILE A 385 11.52 -19.66 2.51
CA ILE A 385 12.71 -20.40 2.06
C ILE A 385 12.29 -21.58 1.17
N GLU A 386 11.26 -22.33 1.54
CA GLU A 386 10.72 -23.41 0.72
C GLU A 386 10.28 -22.91 -0.66
N SER A 387 9.53 -21.79 -0.69
CA SER A 387 9.14 -21.14 -1.94
C SER A 387 10.35 -20.70 -2.77
N ILE A 388 11.43 -20.21 -2.16
CA ILE A 388 12.67 -19.86 -2.85
C ILE A 388 13.30 -21.10 -3.46
N ILE A 389 13.45 -22.20 -2.68
CA ILE A 389 14.05 -23.46 -3.14
C ILE A 389 13.23 -24.02 -4.30
N SER A 390 11.90 -24.01 -4.20
CA SER A 390 10.99 -24.48 -5.24
C SER A 390 11.21 -23.77 -6.58
N ASP A 391 11.43 -22.45 -6.55
CA ASP A 391 11.56 -21.62 -7.76
C ASP A 391 12.98 -21.67 -8.40
N LEU A 392 13.96 -22.28 -7.75
CA LEU A 392 15.34 -22.34 -8.28
C LEU A 392 15.41 -23.09 -9.61
N GLN A 393 16.21 -22.59 -10.52
CA GLN A 393 16.50 -23.21 -11.81
C GLN A 393 17.76 -24.11 -11.72
N ILE A 394 17.68 -25.15 -10.89
CA ILE A 394 18.76 -26.15 -10.65
C ILE A 394 18.19 -27.57 -10.68
N LYS A 395 19.07 -28.59 -10.65
CA LYS A 395 18.63 -30.00 -10.59
C LYS A 395 17.74 -30.26 -9.37
N THR A 396 16.65 -31.03 -9.56
CA THR A 396 15.71 -31.38 -8.49
C THR A 396 16.40 -32.03 -7.31
N SER A 397 17.35 -32.96 -7.56
CA SER A 397 18.13 -33.60 -6.49
C SER A 397 18.93 -32.60 -5.63
N LEU A 398 19.40 -31.50 -6.21
CA LEU A 398 20.05 -30.44 -5.44
C LEU A 398 19.07 -29.63 -4.62
N LYS A 399 17.83 -29.42 -5.10
CA LYS A 399 16.77 -28.79 -4.30
C LYS A 399 16.46 -29.62 -3.07
N GLU A 400 16.27 -30.93 -3.22
CA GLU A 400 16.02 -31.88 -2.12
C GLU A 400 17.15 -31.86 -1.08
N GLU A 401 18.41 -31.78 -1.52
CA GLU A 401 19.53 -31.71 -0.60
C GLU A 401 19.64 -30.35 0.12
N ILE A 402 19.33 -29.24 -0.57
CA ILE A 402 19.27 -27.92 0.07
C ILE A 402 18.16 -27.91 1.10
N ASP A 403 16.99 -28.41 0.76
CA ASP A 403 15.83 -28.55 1.63
C ASP A 403 16.19 -29.34 2.89
N ALA A 404 16.78 -30.53 2.73
CA ALA A 404 17.21 -31.39 3.83
C ALA A 404 18.21 -30.68 4.77
N VAL A 405 19.09 -29.83 4.25
CA VAL A 405 20.04 -29.06 5.06
C VAL A 405 19.32 -27.91 5.79
N PHE A 406 18.49 -27.13 5.09
CA PHE A 406 17.85 -25.95 5.66
C PHE A 406 16.85 -26.31 6.78
N PHE A 407 16.05 -27.34 6.58
CA PHE A 407 15.02 -27.78 7.52
C PHE A 407 15.47 -28.83 8.53
N SER A 408 16.77 -29.22 8.50
CA SER A 408 17.36 -30.11 9.53
C SER A 408 17.39 -29.43 10.91
N ASN A 409 17.49 -30.28 11.95
CA ASN A 409 17.74 -29.81 13.33
C ASN A 409 19.23 -29.48 13.61
N LEU A 410 20.05 -29.36 12.59
CA LEU A 410 21.46 -29.06 12.76
C LEU A 410 21.67 -27.59 13.21
N PRO A 411 22.67 -27.33 14.09
CA PRO A 411 23.09 -25.98 14.40
C PRO A 411 23.54 -25.25 13.12
N ILE A 412 23.32 -23.93 13.07
CA ILE A 412 23.67 -23.08 11.91
C ILE A 412 25.12 -23.29 11.43
N LYS A 413 26.07 -23.44 12.36
CA LYS A 413 27.47 -23.73 12.00
C LYS A 413 27.60 -25.01 11.18
N LYS A 414 26.88 -26.07 11.53
CA LYS A 414 26.87 -27.34 10.79
C LYS A 414 26.14 -27.19 9.47
N LYS A 415 24.98 -26.53 9.43
CA LYS A 415 24.26 -26.23 8.17
C LYS A 415 25.16 -25.52 7.16
N ARG A 416 25.96 -24.53 7.61
CA ARG A 416 26.93 -23.83 6.75
C ARG A 416 28.00 -24.75 6.14
N ILE A 417 28.44 -25.78 6.89
CA ILE A 417 29.38 -26.77 6.37
C ILE A 417 28.70 -27.63 5.30
N GLU A 418 27.49 -28.13 5.59
CA GLU A 418 26.76 -28.97 4.64
C GLU A 418 26.45 -28.20 3.32
N VAL A 419 26.01 -26.93 3.40
CA VAL A 419 25.81 -26.09 2.21
C VAL A 419 27.09 -25.96 1.37
N ARG A 420 28.29 -25.85 2.00
CA ARG A 420 29.55 -25.82 1.26
C ARG A 420 29.83 -27.13 0.55
N LYS A 421 29.46 -28.27 1.16
CA LYS A 421 29.65 -29.61 0.55
C LYS A 421 28.80 -29.81 -0.71
N LEU A 422 27.68 -29.10 -0.85
CA LEU A 422 26.83 -29.17 -2.04
C LEU A 422 27.59 -28.73 -3.33
N ALA A 423 28.64 -27.93 -3.20
CA ALA A 423 29.49 -27.60 -4.33
C ALA A 423 30.12 -28.87 -4.97
N ASN A 424 30.48 -29.86 -4.16
CA ASN A 424 31.03 -31.14 -4.63
C ASN A 424 29.98 -32.03 -5.33
N LYS A 425 28.69 -31.71 -5.12
CA LYS A 425 27.57 -32.40 -5.77
C LYS A 425 27.03 -31.64 -7.00
N GLY A 426 27.72 -30.56 -7.39
CA GLY A 426 27.42 -29.79 -8.60
C GLY A 426 26.60 -28.51 -8.37
N LEU A 427 26.43 -28.06 -7.12
CA LEU A 427 25.86 -26.76 -6.86
C LEU A 427 26.88 -25.65 -7.20
N GLU A 428 26.51 -24.72 -8.06
CA GLU A 428 27.40 -23.64 -8.46
C GLU A 428 27.82 -22.75 -7.28
N LYS A 429 29.05 -22.24 -7.31
CA LYS A 429 29.64 -21.43 -6.24
C LYS A 429 28.80 -20.20 -5.85
N ASN A 430 28.09 -19.61 -6.82
CA ASN A 430 27.23 -18.44 -6.57
C ASN A 430 26.02 -18.83 -5.71
N PHE A 431 25.38 -19.96 -5.96
CA PHE A 431 24.31 -20.49 -5.10
C PHE A 431 24.81 -20.83 -3.70
N VAL A 432 26.02 -21.44 -3.59
CA VAL A 432 26.61 -21.71 -2.28
C VAL A 432 26.77 -20.43 -1.47
N LYS A 433 27.32 -19.35 -2.08
CA LYS A 433 27.46 -18.05 -1.41
C LYS A 433 26.11 -17.49 -0.99
N LEU A 434 25.10 -17.58 -1.86
CA LEU A 434 23.76 -17.11 -1.58
C LEU A 434 23.13 -17.87 -0.40
N PHE A 435 23.19 -19.20 -0.39
CA PHE A 435 22.62 -19.99 0.70
C PHE A 435 23.35 -19.78 2.02
N LEU A 436 24.66 -19.58 2.01
CA LEU A 436 25.39 -19.18 3.22
C LEU A 436 24.89 -17.83 3.77
N LYS A 437 24.59 -16.87 2.89
CA LYS A 437 24.01 -15.57 3.26
C LYS A 437 22.59 -15.72 3.81
N LEU A 438 21.77 -16.56 3.20
CA LEU A 438 20.40 -16.84 3.69
C LEU A 438 20.41 -17.47 5.08
N LEU A 439 21.33 -18.40 5.35
CA LEU A 439 21.50 -18.99 6.68
C LEU A 439 21.88 -17.94 7.73
N GLU A 440 22.70 -16.94 7.40
CA GLU A 440 23.02 -15.83 8.32
C GLU A 440 21.78 -15.00 8.66
N TYR A 441 20.93 -14.74 7.69
CA TYR A 441 19.70 -13.99 7.93
C TYR A 441 18.70 -14.74 8.82
N ILE A 442 18.57 -16.05 8.64
CA ILE A 442 17.73 -16.89 9.49
C ILE A 442 18.24 -16.88 10.93
N ASP A 443 19.55 -16.98 11.15
CA ASP A 443 20.15 -16.94 12.50
C ASP A 443 19.93 -15.58 13.20
N GLN A 444 19.93 -14.47 12.45
CA GLN A 444 19.66 -13.13 13.00
C GLN A 444 18.20 -12.92 13.40
N ILE A 445 17.25 -13.60 12.80
CA ILE A 445 15.82 -13.48 13.12
C ILE A 445 15.45 -14.30 14.36
N TYR A 446 16.19 -15.38 14.64
CA TYR A 446 15.99 -16.22 15.83
C TYR A 446 16.76 -15.74 17.09
N ARG A 447 17.58 -14.70 16.97
CA ARG A 447 18.23 -14.04 18.08
C ARG A 447 17.50 -12.74 18.47
#